data_87a9bef6af72c6d19eb371c267eed7f5
#
_entry.id   87a9bef6af72c6d19eb371c267eed7f5
#
_cell.length_a   1.000
_cell.length_b   1.000
_cell.length_c   1.000
_cell.angle_alpha   90.00
_cell.angle_beta   90.00
_cell.angle_gamma   90.00
#
_symmetry.space_group_name_H-M   'P 1'
#
loop_
_entity.id
_entity.type
_entity.pdbx_description
1 polymer ?
#
loop_
_entity_poly.entity_id
_entity_poly.type
_entity_poly.pdbx_seq_one_letter_code
_entity_poly.pdbx_strand_id
1 'polypeptide(L)'
;VIRRQRQMCIRDSLKIWRQGSDSDKGTLKTYRLENIDPNISFLEMLDILNIKLVKEKKDPVAFDHDCREGICGSCGFMINGRPHGPQKATTVCQLHMRAFNNEDDILLEPFRAESFPVIKDLSVDRKSFDRIISSGGYVSTNTGEAPEANSISIEKEYADEAFLSSACIGCGACVAACKNSSAMLFTSAKVSHLSLLPQGQKEGKDRVAKMVATMDEEGFGSCTNTGACSAECPKEIGQINIARLNQEYISSSLSGFLKKKDG
;
A
#
# COMPACT_ATOMS: atom_id res chain seq x y z
N VAL A 1 -34.60 -28.08 -17.67
CA VAL A 1 -33.36 -28.17 -18.47
C VAL A 1 -32.36 -27.20 -17.84
N ILE A 2 -31.46 -27.72 -16.98
CA ILE A 2 -30.35 -26.95 -16.40
C ILE A 2 -29.38 -26.75 -17.55
N ARG A 3 -29.31 -25.55 -18.10
CA ARG A 3 -28.20 -25.11 -18.95
C ARG A 3 -26.93 -25.21 -18.09
N ARG A 4 -26.10 -26.24 -18.31
CA ARG A 4 -24.69 -26.19 -17.88
C ARG A 4 -24.12 -24.93 -18.50
N GLN A 5 -23.91 -23.88 -17.69
CA GLN A 5 -23.01 -22.82 -18.06
C GLN A 5 -21.68 -23.50 -18.38
N ARG A 6 -21.27 -23.44 -19.64
CA ARG A 6 -19.90 -23.80 -20.03
C ARG A 6 -19.01 -22.92 -19.18
N GLN A 7 -18.31 -23.50 -18.22
CA GLN A 7 -17.18 -22.84 -17.59
C GLN A 7 -16.22 -22.48 -18.73
N MET A 8 -16.20 -21.22 -19.08
CA MET A 8 -15.25 -20.70 -20.05
C MET A 8 -13.89 -20.75 -19.36
N CYS A 9 -13.08 -21.76 -19.69
CA CYS A 9 -11.69 -21.80 -19.27
C CYS A 9 -10.95 -20.63 -19.87
N ILE A 10 -10.38 -19.81 -19.02
CA ILE A 10 -9.60 -18.63 -19.43
C ILE A 10 -8.25 -19.13 -19.97
N ARG A 11 -7.84 -18.60 -21.12
CA ARG A 11 -6.47 -18.70 -21.64
C ARG A 11 -5.80 -17.38 -21.38
N ASP A 12 -4.88 -17.36 -20.43
CA ASP A 12 -4.18 -16.13 -20.09
C ASP A 12 -2.77 -16.14 -20.66
N SER A 13 -2.46 -15.08 -21.37
CA SER A 13 -1.10 -14.69 -21.72
C SER A 13 -0.60 -13.71 -20.65
N LEU A 14 0.37 -14.14 -19.85
CA LEU A 14 0.96 -13.35 -18.79
C LEU A 14 2.29 -12.81 -19.26
N LYS A 15 2.45 -11.49 -19.29
CA LYS A 15 3.73 -10.81 -19.49
C LYS A 15 4.25 -10.37 -18.15
N ILE A 16 5.23 -11.08 -17.60
CA ILE A 16 5.75 -10.89 -16.26
C ILE A 16 7.15 -10.31 -16.30
N TRP A 17 7.38 -9.24 -15.55
CA TRP A 17 8.71 -8.70 -15.32
C TRP A 17 9.55 -9.68 -14.53
N ARG A 18 10.73 -10.01 -15.05
CA ARG A 18 11.69 -10.92 -14.42
C ARG A 18 13.00 -10.18 -14.21
N GLN A 19 13.45 -10.17 -12.97
CA GLN A 19 14.66 -9.48 -12.54
C GLN A 19 15.25 -10.22 -11.35
N GLY A 20 16.55 -10.47 -11.34
CA GLY A 20 17.21 -11.21 -10.27
C GLY A 20 17.45 -10.39 -9.00
N SER A 21 17.78 -9.09 -9.21
CA SER A 21 18.07 -8.13 -8.13
C SER A 21 17.89 -6.70 -8.63
N ASP A 22 17.99 -5.69 -7.78
CA ASP A 22 17.87 -4.28 -8.15
C ASP A 22 18.95 -3.84 -9.15
N SER A 23 20.15 -4.40 -9.05
CA SER A 23 21.26 -4.11 -9.96
C SER A 23 21.14 -4.76 -11.34
N ASP A 24 20.25 -5.75 -11.50
CA ASP A 24 20.09 -6.48 -12.74
C ASP A 24 19.16 -5.76 -13.72
N LYS A 25 19.43 -5.92 -15.00
CA LYS A 25 18.53 -5.45 -16.04
C LYS A 25 17.35 -6.41 -16.17
N GLY A 26 16.17 -5.99 -15.70
CA GLY A 26 14.95 -6.78 -15.83
C GLY A 26 14.43 -6.87 -17.27
N THR A 27 13.66 -7.92 -17.54
CA THR A 27 13.03 -8.16 -18.84
C THR A 27 11.62 -8.73 -18.69
N LEU A 28 10.74 -8.43 -19.65
CA LEU A 28 9.41 -9.07 -19.71
C LEU A 28 9.53 -10.46 -20.33
N LYS A 29 8.95 -11.46 -19.66
CA LYS A 29 8.82 -12.82 -20.17
C LYS A 29 7.35 -13.21 -20.29
N THR A 30 7.00 -13.87 -21.37
CA THR A 30 5.63 -14.31 -21.64
C THR A 30 5.43 -15.75 -21.15
N TYR A 31 4.36 -15.96 -20.41
CA TYR A 31 3.90 -17.26 -19.94
C TYR A 31 2.47 -17.51 -20.41
N ARG A 32 2.10 -18.77 -20.64
CA ARG A 32 0.76 -19.14 -21.05
C ARG A 32 0.20 -20.17 -20.07
N LEU A 33 -0.99 -19.88 -19.57
CA LEU A 33 -1.78 -20.80 -18.77
C LEU A 33 -3.07 -21.10 -19.53
N GLU A 34 -3.51 -22.34 -19.40
CA GLU A 34 -4.75 -22.81 -20.02
C GLU A 34 -5.63 -23.43 -18.93
N ASN A 35 -6.94 -23.38 -19.14
CA ASN A 35 -7.93 -23.96 -18.24
C ASN A 35 -7.93 -23.37 -16.83
N ILE A 36 -7.74 -22.06 -16.71
CA ILE A 36 -7.83 -21.34 -15.45
C ILE A 36 -9.31 -21.12 -15.09
N ASP A 37 -9.70 -21.50 -13.89
CA ASP A 37 -11.04 -21.23 -13.37
C ASP A 37 -11.18 -19.73 -13.09
N PRO A 38 -12.19 -19.03 -13.65
CA PRO A 38 -12.41 -17.63 -13.41
C PRO A 38 -12.66 -17.25 -11.94
N ASN A 39 -13.01 -18.22 -11.10
CA ASN A 39 -13.31 -17.97 -9.70
C ASN A 39 -12.11 -18.08 -8.75
N ILE A 40 -10.95 -18.53 -9.23
CA ILE A 40 -9.74 -18.53 -8.39
C ILE A 40 -9.20 -17.10 -8.21
N SER A 41 -8.45 -16.90 -7.14
CA SER A 41 -7.75 -15.64 -6.91
C SER A 41 -6.58 -15.46 -7.88
N PHE A 42 -6.18 -14.21 -8.09
CA PHE A 42 -5.02 -13.89 -8.93
C PHE A 42 -3.73 -14.52 -8.38
N LEU A 43 -3.55 -14.56 -7.06
CA LEU A 43 -2.40 -15.22 -6.44
C LEU A 43 -2.41 -16.73 -6.65
N GLU A 44 -3.58 -17.36 -6.59
CA GLU A 44 -3.70 -18.81 -6.87
C GLU A 44 -3.33 -19.14 -8.31
N MET A 45 -3.70 -18.29 -9.26
CA MET A 45 -3.25 -18.40 -10.66
C MET A 45 -1.72 -18.33 -10.76
N LEU A 46 -1.05 -17.43 -10.02
CA LEU A 46 0.41 -17.35 -9.96
C LEU A 46 1.03 -18.57 -9.29
N ASP A 47 0.39 -19.14 -8.26
CA ASP A 47 0.82 -20.41 -7.66
C ASP A 47 0.77 -21.56 -8.69
N ILE A 48 -0.29 -21.64 -9.50
CA ILE A 48 -0.41 -22.63 -10.58
C ILE A 48 0.73 -22.45 -11.60
N LEU A 49 1.02 -21.20 -11.99
CA LEU A 49 2.17 -20.90 -12.86
C LEU A 49 3.48 -21.38 -12.24
N ASN A 50 3.73 -21.08 -10.98
CA ASN A 50 4.95 -21.44 -10.28
C ASN A 50 5.10 -22.97 -10.15
N ILE A 51 4.03 -23.68 -9.85
CA ILE A 51 4.02 -25.16 -9.86
C ILE A 51 4.44 -25.70 -11.23
N LYS A 52 3.92 -25.12 -12.32
CA LYS A 52 4.30 -25.51 -13.68
C LYS A 52 5.78 -25.24 -13.95
N LEU A 53 6.27 -24.05 -13.58
CA LEU A 53 7.69 -23.67 -13.78
C LEU A 53 8.63 -24.60 -13.02
N VAL A 54 8.32 -24.93 -11.76
CA VAL A 54 9.12 -25.86 -10.94
C VAL A 54 9.15 -27.27 -11.57
N LYS A 55 8.02 -27.79 -12.07
CA LYS A 55 7.97 -29.05 -12.79
C LYS A 55 8.83 -29.04 -14.08
N GLU A 56 8.89 -27.89 -14.75
CA GLU A 56 9.73 -27.69 -15.93
C GLU A 56 11.19 -27.37 -15.58
N LYS A 57 11.59 -27.40 -14.31
CA LYS A 57 12.92 -27.02 -13.80
C LYS A 57 13.30 -25.59 -14.18
N LYS A 58 12.33 -24.68 -14.26
CA LYS A 58 12.51 -23.25 -14.50
C LYS A 58 12.38 -22.50 -13.18
N ASP A 59 13.04 -21.33 -13.09
CA ASP A 59 12.97 -20.46 -11.93
C ASP A 59 11.54 -19.91 -11.75
N PRO A 60 10.89 -20.12 -10.59
CA PRO A 60 9.56 -19.60 -10.32
C PRO A 60 9.55 -18.07 -10.25
N VAL A 61 8.39 -17.46 -10.46
CA VAL A 61 8.18 -16.02 -10.30
C VAL A 61 8.16 -15.68 -8.82
N ALA A 62 9.00 -14.72 -8.40
CA ALA A 62 8.98 -14.21 -7.04
C ALA A 62 7.89 -13.12 -6.89
N PHE A 63 7.05 -13.29 -5.90
CA PHE A 63 6.06 -12.32 -5.46
C PHE A 63 5.75 -12.52 -3.98
N ASP A 64 5.44 -11.42 -3.29
CA ASP A 64 5.13 -11.47 -1.87
C ASP A 64 3.65 -11.77 -1.63
N HIS A 65 3.37 -12.56 -0.62
CA HIS A 65 2.03 -12.82 -0.12
C HIS A 65 2.09 -13.35 1.32
N ASP A 66 1.00 -13.13 2.07
CA ASP A 66 0.88 -13.67 3.43
C ASP A 66 -0.59 -13.95 3.76
N CYS A 67 -1.36 -12.98 4.26
CA CYS A 67 -2.73 -13.21 4.77
C CYS A 67 -3.72 -13.75 3.75
N ARG A 68 -3.58 -13.41 2.46
CA ARG A 68 -4.53 -13.68 1.37
C ARG A 68 -5.96 -13.14 1.60
N GLU A 69 -6.12 -12.23 2.58
CA GLU A 69 -7.41 -11.64 3.01
C GLU A 69 -7.45 -10.11 2.84
N GLY A 70 -6.46 -9.52 2.19
CA GLY A 70 -6.42 -8.08 1.92
C GLY A 70 -6.12 -7.21 3.14
N ILE A 71 -5.43 -7.72 4.17
CA ILE A 71 -5.16 -7.01 5.42
C ILE A 71 -3.68 -6.81 5.76
N CYS A 72 -2.76 -7.58 5.17
CA CYS A 72 -1.33 -7.48 5.50
C CYS A 72 -0.53 -6.52 4.61
N GLY A 73 -1.04 -6.18 3.41
CA GLY A 73 -0.37 -5.30 2.46
C GLY A 73 0.82 -5.91 1.69
N SER A 74 1.13 -7.21 1.86
CA SER A 74 2.32 -7.82 1.26
C SER A 74 2.22 -8.01 -0.25
N CYS A 75 1.06 -8.38 -0.78
CA CYS A 75 0.85 -8.84 -2.16
C CYS A 75 0.79 -7.72 -3.23
N GLY A 76 1.48 -6.59 -3.02
CA GLY A 76 1.37 -5.42 -3.90
C GLY A 76 2.30 -5.50 -5.11
N PHE A 77 1.74 -5.44 -6.33
CA PHE A 77 2.43 -5.23 -7.59
C PHE A 77 1.48 -4.61 -8.64
N MET A 78 2.04 -4.17 -9.77
CA MET A 78 1.28 -3.57 -10.87
C MET A 78 0.66 -4.65 -11.74
N ILE A 79 -0.60 -4.50 -12.09
CA ILE A 79 -1.32 -5.33 -13.05
C ILE A 79 -1.92 -4.40 -14.11
N ASN A 80 -1.49 -4.55 -15.36
CA ASN A 80 -1.90 -3.70 -16.49
C ASN A 80 -1.74 -2.20 -16.18
N GLY A 81 -0.62 -1.83 -15.55
CA GLY A 81 -0.29 -0.44 -15.22
C GLY A 81 -1.06 0.14 -14.02
N ARG A 82 -1.83 -0.66 -13.29
CA ARG A 82 -2.54 -0.24 -12.08
C ARG A 82 -2.08 -1.03 -10.85
N PRO A 83 -1.82 -0.36 -9.72
CA PRO A 83 -1.54 -1.04 -8.46
C PRO A 83 -2.73 -1.94 -8.08
N HIS A 84 -2.45 -3.19 -7.74
CA HIS A 84 -3.45 -4.20 -7.39
C HIS A 84 -4.44 -4.60 -8.51
N GLY A 85 -4.36 -4.00 -9.72
CA GLY A 85 -5.18 -4.38 -10.88
C GLY A 85 -6.47 -3.57 -11.06
N PRO A 86 -7.43 -4.05 -11.84
CA PRO A 86 -8.52 -3.24 -12.37
C PRO A 86 -9.63 -2.93 -11.37
N GLN A 87 -9.78 -3.72 -10.31
CA GLN A 87 -10.87 -3.56 -9.34
C GLN A 87 -10.52 -2.51 -8.28
N LYS A 88 -11.44 -1.59 -8.01
CA LYS A 88 -11.31 -0.60 -6.93
C LYS A 88 -11.42 -1.26 -5.56
N ALA A 89 -10.80 -0.65 -4.55
CA ALA A 89 -10.85 -1.09 -3.16
C ALA A 89 -10.48 -2.57 -2.97
N THR A 90 -9.59 -3.10 -3.83
CA THR A 90 -9.26 -4.53 -3.90
C THR A 90 -7.74 -4.70 -3.89
N THR A 91 -7.23 -5.65 -3.11
CA THR A 91 -5.83 -6.07 -3.15
C THR A 91 -5.64 -7.24 -4.13
N VAL A 92 -4.40 -7.50 -4.55
CA VAL A 92 -4.13 -8.61 -5.50
C VAL A 92 -4.64 -9.95 -5.00
N CYS A 93 -4.53 -10.22 -3.70
CA CYS A 93 -5.01 -11.49 -3.13
C CYS A 93 -6.54 -11.64 -3.12
N GLN A 94 -7.27 -10.54 -3.24
CA GLN A 94 -8.74 -10.53 -3.33
C GLN A 94 -9.25 -10.41 -4.78
N LEU A 95 -8.34 -10.11 -5.72
CA LEU A 95 -8.66 -10.04 -7.14
C LEU A 95 -8.87 -11.45 -7.70
N HIS A 96 -9.92 -11.66 -8.49
CA HIS A 96 -10.24 -12.95 -9.11
C HIS A 96 -10.00 -12.90 -10.62
N MET A 97 -9.72 -14.06 -11.20
CA MET A 97 -9.43 -14.17 -12.64
C MET A 97 -10.61 -13.74 -13.53
N ARG A 98 -11.85 -13.80 -13.07
CA ARG A 98 -13.04 -13.27 -13.77
C ARG A 98 -13.03 -11.75 -14.00
N ALA A 99 -12.10 -11.02 -13.37
CA ALA A 99 -11.92 -9.58 -13.62
C ALA A 99 -11.19 -9.28 -14.94
N PHE A 100 -10.68 -10.30 -15.62
CA PHE A 100 -9.96 -10.21 -16.89
C PHE A 100 -10.72 -10.89 -18.02
N ASN A 101 -10.56 -10.39 -19.26
CA ASN A 101 -11.15 -11.02 -20.45
C ASN A 101 -10.17 -12.06 -21.02
N ASN A 102 -10.71 -13.08 -21.68
CA ASN A 102 -9.96 -14.23 -22.22
C ASN A 102 -8.93 -13.88 -23.32
N GLU A 103 -8.98 -12.68 -23.87
CA GLU A 103 -8.14 -12.26 -25.00
C GLU A 103 -7.07 -11.24 -24.61
N ASP A 104 -7.07 -10.79 -23.36
CA ASP A 104 -6.18 -9.73 -22.90
C ASP A 104 -4.84 -10.32 -22.42
N ASP A 105 -3.74 -9.75 -22.89
CA ASP A 105 -2.43 -9.96 -22.25
C ASP A 105 -2.44 -9.28 -20.87
N ILE A 106 -2.09 -10.03 -19.83
CA ILE A 106 -1.98 -9.49 -18.47
C ILE A 106 -0.51 -9.15 -18.21
N LEU A 107 -0.23 -7.85 -18.03
CA LEU A 107 1.11 -7.35 -17.74
C LEU A 107 1.33 -7.23 -16.24
N LEU A 108 2.38 -7.86 -15.72
CA LEU A 108 2.77 -7.81 -14.32
C LEU A 108 4.14 -7.15 -14.16
N GLU A 109 4.22 -6.15 -13.29
CA GLU A 109 5.43 -5.41 -13.00
C GLU A 109 5.56 -5.12 -11.50
N PRO A 110 6.79 -5.01 -10.94
CA PRO A 110 6.94 -4.58 -9.55
C PRO A 110 6.46 -3.13 -9.37
N PHE A 111 6.25 -2.71 -8.12
CA PHE A 111 6.10 -1.30 -7.81
C PHE A 111 7.42 -0.59 -8.09
N ARG A 112 7.45 0.27 -9.10
CA ARG A 112 8.65 0.98 -9.54
C ARG A 112 8.75 2.33 -8.85
N ALA A 113 9.42 2.36 -7.72
CA ALA A 113 9.79 3.58 -7.03
C ALA A 113 11.25 3.43 -6.56
N GLU A 114 12.01 4.49 -6.58
CA GLU A 114 13.40 4.49 -6.09
C GLU A 114 13.47 4.01 -4.63
N SER A 115 12.48 4.43 -3.84
CA SER A 115 12.34 4.03 -2.43
C SER A 115 11.85 2.58 -2.23
N PHE A 116 11.56 1.84 -3.32
CA PHE A 116 11.16 0.44 -3.30
C PHE A 116 12.03 -0.37 -4.25
N PRO A 117 13.32 -0.59 -3.92
CA PRO A 117 14.21 -1.37 -4.77
C PRO A 117 13.70 -2.80 -4.98
N VAL A 118 13.89 -3.33 -6.18
CA VAL A 118 13.43 -4.68 -6.53
C VAL A 118 14.30 -5.73 -5.84
N ILE A 119 13.69 -6.59 -5.06
CA ILE A 119 14.37 -7.75 -4.46
C ILE A 119 14.51 -8.84 -5.52
N LYS A 120 13.40 -9.25 -6.11
CA LYS A 120 13.34 -10.20 -7.22
C LYS A 120 11.97 -10.13 -7.91
N ASP A 121 11.95 -10.10 -9.24
CA ASP A 121 10.75 -10.12 -10.07
C ASP A 121 9.69 -9.08 -9.66
N LEU A 122 8.61 -9.49 -8.98
CA LEU A 122 7.52 -8.62 -8.52
C LEU A 122 7.67 -8.19 -7.05
N SER A 123 8.63 -8.75 -6.33
CA SER A 123 8.89 -8.45 -4.93
C SER A 123 9.80 -7.23 -4.79
N VAL A 124 9.45 -6.29 -3.93
CA VAL A 124 10.18 -5.04 -3.66
C VAL A 124 10.43 -4.85 -2.18
N ASP A 125 11.55 -4.20 -1.81
CA ASP A 125 11.84 -3.82 -0.43
C ASP A 125 11.04 -2.58 -0.04
N ARG A 126 10.21 -2.70 0.99
CA ARG A 126 9.38 -1.61 1.55
C ARG A 126 9.81 -1.19 2.95
N LYS A 127 11.04 -1.51 3.36
CA LYS A 127 11.58 -1.10 4.66
C LYS A 127 11.61 0.41 4.88
N SER A 128 11.62 1.21 3.80
CA SER A 128 11.43 2.66 3.87
C SER A 128 10.14 3.04 4.60
N PHE A 129 9.05 2.29 4.41
CA PHE A 129 7.81 2.50 5.15
C PHE A 129 7.96 2.16 6.64
N ASP A 130 8.68 1.10 6.96
CA ASP A 130 8.93 0.71 8.36
C ASP A 130 9.75 1.79 9.07
N ARG A 131 10.74 2.40 8.39
CA ARG A 131 11.53 3.50 8.95
C ARG A 131 10.68 4.74 9.20
N ILE A 132 9.77 5.10 8.28
CA ILE A 132 8.82 6.20 8.50
C ILE A 132 7.94 5.92 9.73
N ILE A 133 7.37 4.72 9.86
CA ILE A 133 6.54 4.38 11.02
C ILE A 133 7.37 4.39 12.31
N SER A 134 8.58 3.84 12.29
CA SER A 134 9.47 3.80 13.47
C SER A 134 9.87 5.20 13.94
N SER A 135 9.91 6.19 13.05
CA SER A 135 10.30 7.57 13.41
C SER A 135 9.25 8.32 14.24
N GLY A 136 7.96 7.96 14.12
CA GLY A 136 6.89 8.68 14.84
C GLY A 136 5.52 8.01 14.87
N GLY A 137 5.33 6.90 14.16
CA GLY A 137 4.03 6.23 14.01
C GLY A 137 3.57 5.42 15.23
N TYR A 138 3.95 5.82 16.43
CA TYR A 138 3.68 5.12 17.69
C TYR A 138 3.18 6.08 18.78
N VAL A 139 2.72 5.51 19.89
CA VAL A 139 2.38 6.21 21.13
C VAL A 139 3.26 5.66 22.23
N SER A 140 4.10 6.50 22.84
CA SER A 140 5.01 6.13 23.94
C SER A 140 4.47 6.52 25.30
N THR A 141 3.48 7.45 25.33
CA THR A 141 2.97 8.01 26.57
C THR A 141 2.00 7.05 27.23
N ASN A 142 2.27 6.70 28.48
CA ASN A 142 1.25 6.13 29.35
C ASN A 142 0.19 7.19 29.63
N THR A 143 -1.04 6.94 29.22
CA THR A 143 -2.18 7.84 29.40
C THR A 143 -2.82 7.71 30.80
N GLY A 144 -2.27 6.88 31.66
CA GLY A 144 -2.76 6.64 33.02
C GLY A 144 -3.94 5.66 33.07
N GLU A 145 -4.76 5.80 34.09
CA GLU A 145 -5.97 4.99 34.30
C GLU A 145 -7.06 5.35 33.29
N ALA A 146 -8.06 4.50 33.17
CA ALA A 146 -9.25 4.79 32.38
C ALA A 146 -9.90 6.09 32.88
N PRO A 147 -10.39 6.96 31.99
CA PRO A 147 -11.06 8.18 32.39
C PRO A 147 -12.33 7.85 33.17
N GLU A 148 -12.73 8.74 34.10
CA GLU A 148 -13.97 8.58 34.85
C GLU A 148 -15.19 8.48 33.92
N ALA A 149 -16.21 7.74 34.36
CA ALA A 149 -17.41 7.49 33.57
C ALA A 149 -18.13 8.76 33.05
N ASN A 150 -17.97 9.88 33.75
CA ASN A 150 -18.59 11.17 33.40
C ASN A 150 -17.59 12.12 32.67
N SER A 151 -16.41 11.66 32.32
CA SER A 151 -15.46 12.48 31.53
C SER A 151 -16.00 12.72 30.13
N ILE A 152 -15.58 13.83 29.52
CA ILE A 152 -15.90 14.13 28.11
C ILE A 152 -15.31 13.06 27.23
N SER A 153 -16.16 12.30 26.55
CA SER A 153 -15.75 11.30 25.57
C SER A 153 -15.30 11.99 24.27
N ILE A 154 -14.52 11.27 23.47
CA ILE A 154 -14.17 11.70 22.12
C ILE A 154 -15.43 11.72 21.27
N GLU A 155 -15.63 12.80 20.49
CA GLU A 155 -16.73 12.87 19.52
C GLU A 155 -16.61 11.73 18.51
N LYS A 156 -17.75 11.12 18.18
CA LYS A 156 -17.81 9.95 17.28
C LYS A 156 -17.18 10.24 15.93
N GLU A 157 -17.37 11.44 15.39
CA GLU A 157 -16.81 11.83 14.09
C GLU A 157 -15.27 11.76 14.07
N TYR A 158 -14.61 12.27 15.10
CA TYR A 158 -13.15 12.19 15.20
C TYR A 158 -12.66 10.75 15.38
N ALA A 159 -13.37 9.95 16.15
CA ALA A 159 -13.05 8.55 16.32
C ALA A 159 -13.21 7.77 14.99
N ASP A 160 -14.30 7.99 14.28
CA ASP A 160 -14.57 7.35 12.99
C ASP A 160 -13.50 7.73 11.94
N GLU A 161 -13.12 9.01 11.86
CA GLU A 161 -12.04 9.46 10.99
C GLU A 161 -10.67 8.85 11.36
N ALA A 162 -10.39 8.73 12.67
CA ALA A 162 -9.18 8.06 13.14
C ALA A 162 -9.14 6.60 12.70
N PHE A 163 -10.25 5.87 12.84
CA PHE A 163 -10.36 4.47 12.43
C PHE A 163 -10.24 4.31 10.91
N LEU A 164 -10.90 5.16 10.12
CA LEU A 164 -10.75 5.16 8.67
C LEU A 164 -9.28 5.37 8.25
N SER A 165 -8.59 6.29 8.91
CA SER A 165 -7.16 6.55 8.66
C SER A 165 -6.28 5.36 9.08
N SER A 166 -6.65 4.65 10.16
CA SER A 166 -5.92 3.48 10.67
C SER A 166 -6.04 2.26 9.77
N ALA A 167 -7.01 2.24 8.84
CA ALA A 167 -7.21 1.13 7.90
C ALA A 167 -6.06 0.95 6.90
N CYS A 168 -5.08 1.87 6.85
CA CYS A 168 -3.91 1.74 5.99
C CYS A 168 -3.11 0.48 6.32
N ILE A 169 -2.88 -0.37 5.31
CA ILE A 169 -2.15 -1.65 5.41
C ILE A 169 -0.69 -1.57 4.92
N GLY A 170 -0.17 -0.38 4.61
CA GLY A 170 1.21 -0.20 4.16
C GLY A 170 1.57 -0.93 2.85
N CYS A 171 0.60 -1.16 1.95
CA CYS A 171 0.83 -1.96 0.74
C CYS A 171 1.73 -1.29 -0.31
N GLY A 172 1.87 0.05 -0.30
CA GLY A 172 2.69 0.78 -1.26
C GLY A 172 1.96 1.21 -2.55
N ALA A 173 0.68 0.84 -2.74
CA ALA A 173 -0.09 1.21 -3.94
C ALA A 173 -0.15 2.73 -4.18
N CYS A 174 -0.23 3.52 -3.11
CA CYS A 174 -0.25 4.98 -3.18
C CYS A 174 1.04 5.56 -3.77
N VAL A 175 2.21 4.99 -3.44
CA VAL A 175 3.51 5.37 -4.00
C VAL A 175 3.59 4.95 -5.46
N ALA A 176 3.21 3.71 -5.77
CA ALA A 176 3.25 3.18 -7.13
C ALA A 176 2.30 3.90 -8.10
N ALA A 177 1.16 4.39 -7.63
CA ALA A 177 0.21 5.18 -8.42
C ALA A 177 0.65 6.64 -8.61
N CYS A 178 1.50 7.15 -7.74
CA CYS A 178 1.92 8.54 -7.76
C CYS A 178 3.00 8.79 -8.81
N LYS A 179 2.81 9.81 -9.68
CA LYS A 179 3.83 10.18 -10.67
C LYS A 179 5.17 10.58 -10.06
N ASN A 180 5.15 11.06 -8.82
CA ASN A 180 6.34 11.49 -8.09
C ASN A 180 6.80 10.44 -7.07
N SER A 181 6.20 9.26 -7.03
CA SER A 181 6.47 8.24 -6.01
C SER A 181 6.39 8.76 -4.57
N SER A 182 5.43 9.64 -4.28
CA SER A 182 5.26 10.25 -2.96
C SER A 182 4.61 9.29 -1.97
N ALA A 183 5.18 9.21 -0.75
CA ALA A 183 4.59 8.48 0.37
C ALA A 183 3.61 9.31 1.20
N MET A 184 3.23 10.50 0.75
CA MET A 184 2.42 11.45 1.52
C MET A 184 1.11 10.84 2.03
N LEU A 185 0.38 10.04 1.23
CA LEU A 185 -0.86 9.41 1.69
C LEU A 185 -0.61 8.39 2.79
N PHE A 186 0.45 7.58 2.69
CA PHE A 186 0.84 6.62 3.72
C PHE A 186 1.19 7.30 5.03
N THR A 187 2.08 8.30 4.98
CA THR A 187 2.53 9.06 6.15
C THR A 187 1.36 9.80 6.80
N SER A 188 0.53 10.46 5.98
CA SER A 188 -0.62 11.23 6.47
C SER A 188 -1.71 10.38 7.11
N ALA A 189 -1.92 9.15 6.63
CA ALA A 189 -2.86 8.22 7.24
C ALA A 189 -2.47 7.91 8.70
N LYS A 190 -1.17 7.65 8.97
CA LYS A 190 -0.70 7.37 10.33
C LYS A 190 -0.71 8.63 11.20
N VAL A 191 -0.30 9.77 10.68
CA VAL A 191 -0.37 11.06 11.39
C VAL A 191 -1.82 11.37 11.77
N SER A 192 -2.76 11.28 10.83
CA SER A 192 -4.19 11.54 11.09
C SER A 192 -4.78 10.58 12.12
N HIS A 193 -4.49 9.28 11.98
CA HIS A 193 -4.92 8.27 12.94
C HIS A 193 -4.57 8.67 14.38
N LEU A 194 -3.33 9.08 14.63
CA LEU A 194 -2.87 9.38 15.98
C LEU A 194 -3.19 10.81 16.44
N SER A 195 -3.27 11.80 15.53
CA SER A 195 -3.62 13.18 15.90
C SER A 195 -5.08 13.34 16.30
N LEU A 196 -5.98 12.51 15.77
CA LEU A 196 -7.40 12.55 16.09
C LEU A 196 -7.72 11.86 17.41
N LEU A 197 -6.80 11.08 17.95
CA LEU A 197 -6.97 10.37 19.21
C LEU A 197 -6.19 11.06 20.35
N PRO A 198 -6.76 11.16 21.56
CA PRO A 198 -6.12 11.81 22.71
C PRO A 198 -4.73 11.23 23.02
N GLN A 199 -4.60 9.91 22.88
CA GLN A 199 -3.37 9.17 23.15
C GLN A 199 -2.19 9.62 22.27
N GLY A 200 -2.48 10.09 21.07
CA GLY A 200 -1.47 10.50 20.11
C GLY A 200 -1.10 11.98 20.14
N GLN A 201 -1.89 12.82 20.83
CA GLN A 201 -1.72 14.28 20.76
C GLN A 201 -0.45 14.80 21.43
N LYS A 202 -0.01 14.17 22.52
CA LYS A 202 1.18 14.63 23.26
C LYS A 202 2.44 14.66 22.37
N GLU A 203 2.57 13.69 21.48
CA GLU A 203 3.71 13.54 20.58
C GLU A 203 3.42 14.11 19.17
N GLY A 204 2.24 14.69 18.96
CA GLY A 204 1.75 15.04 17.62
C GLY A 204 2.72 15.92 16.83
N LYS A 205 3.28 16.97 17.46
CA LYS A 205 4.22 17.89 16.80
C LYS A 205 5.55 17.23 16.42
N ASP A 206 6.11 16.44 17.33
CA ASP A 206 7.36 15.74 17.08
C ASP A 206 7.15 14.60 16.07
N ARG A 207 6.01 13.90 16.14
CA ARG A 207 5.62 12.86 15.22
C ARG A 207 5.62 13.35 13.78
N VAL A 208 4.86 14.40 13.50
CA VAL A 208 4.71 14.89 12.12
C VAL A 208 6.05 15.38 11.56
N ALA A 209 6.84 16.10 12.37
CA ALA A 209 8.15 16.59 11.94
C ALA A 209 9.12 15.44 11.61
N LYS A 210 9.21 14.44 12.48
CA LYS A 210 10.08 13.26 12.27
C LYS A 210 9.64 12.39 11.10
N MET A 211 8.34 12.09 10.99
CA MET A 211 7.83 11.24 9.92
C MET A 211 7.97 11.89 8.55
N VAL A 212 7.79 13.21 8.44
CA VAL A 212 8.02 13.96 7.20
C VAL A 212 9.52 13.99 6.85
N ALA A 213 10.40 14.28 7.82
CA ALA A 213 11.83 14.28 7.59
C ALA A 213 12.33 12.92 7.13
N THR A 214 11.90 11.82 7.79
CA THR A 214 12.27 10.46 7.38
C THR A 214 11.72 10.13 5.99
N MET A 215 10.49 10.55 5.66
CA MET A 215 9.93 10.37 4.32
C MET A 215 10.81 11.02 3.24
N ASP A 216 11.30 12.24 3.50
CA ASP A 216 12.19 12.95 2.58
C ASP A 216 13.57 12.28 2.48
N GLU A 217 14.14 11.83 3.61
CA GLU A 217 15.42 11.10 3.67
C GLU A 217 15.36 9.76 2.92
N GLU A 218 14.21 9.09 2.91
CA GLU A 218 14.00 7.83 2.18
C GLU A 218 13.83 8.01 0.66
N GLY A 219 13.91 9.24 0.15
CA GLY A 219 13.86 9.55 -1.27
C GLY A 219 12.46 9.49 -1.89
N PHE A 220 11.40 9.60 -1.09
CA PHE A 220 10.05 9.76 -1.62
C PHE A 220 9.85 11.14 -2.22
N GLY A 221 9.25 11.19 -3.40
CA GLY A 221 9.02 12.44 -4.11
C GLY A 221 7.94 13.33 -3.49
N SER A 222 7.99 14.61 -3.84
CA SER A 222 7.05 15.61 -3.33
C SER A 222 5.63 15.40 -3.85
N CYS A 223 4.65 15.62 -2.99
CA CYS A 223 3.23 15.54 -3.36
C CYS A 223 2.80 16.74 -4.21
N THR A 224 2.21 16.48 -5.37
CA THR A 224 1.59 17.49 -6.25
C THR A 224 0.06 17.44 -6.25
N ASN A 225 -0.52 16.74 -5.29
CA ASN A 225 -1.96 16.65 -5.01
C ASN A 225 -2.81 16.18 -6.21
N THR A 226 -2.29 15.21 -7.00
CA THR A 226 -3.00 14.67 -8.18
C THR A 226 -4.17 13.74 -7.83
N GLY A 227 -4.21 13.20 -6.62
CA GLY A 227 -5.27 12.29 -6.15
C GLY A 227 -5.13 10.82 -6.58
N ALA A 228 -4.16 10.47 -7.41
CA ALA A 228 -3.97 9.10 -7.87
C ALA A 228 -3.78 8.10 -6.72
N CYS A 229 -3.07 8.50 -5.66
CA CYS A 229 -2.84 7.68 -4.49
C CYS A 229 -4.13 7.25 -3.77
N SER A 230 -5.08 8.16 -3.61
CA SER A 230 -6.38 7.87 -2.99
C SER A 230 -7.28 7.05 -3.93
N ALA A 231 -7.23 7.32 -5.25
CA ALA A 231 -8.01 6.60 -6.24
C ALA A 231 -7.63 5.11 -6.36
N GLU A 232 -6.37 4.78 -6.15
CA GLU A 232 -5.83 3.42 -6.24
C GLU A 232 -5.63 2.75 -4.86
N CYS A 233 -6.07 3.40 -3.78
CA CYS A 233 -5.92 2.83 -2.44
C CYS A 233 -6.92 1.68 -2.21
N PRO A 234 -6.46 0.44 -1.92
CA PRO A 234 -7.36 -0.68 -1.67
C PRO A 234 -8.14 -0.57 -0.35
N LYS A 235 -7.77 0.41 0.50
CA LYS A 235 -8.43 0.72 1.78
C LYS A 235 -9.13 2.08 1.77
N GLU A 236 -9.27 2.68 0.60
CA GLU A 236 -10.01 3.92 0.38
C GLU A 236 -9.59 5.09 1.28
N ILE A 237 -8.28 5.15 1.61
CA ILE A 237 -7.73 6.26 2.41
C ILE A 237 -7.91 7.57 1.65
N GLY A 238 -8.63 8.51 2.28
CA GLY A 238 -8.98 9.80 1.67
C GLY A 238 -7.84 10.82 1.69
N GLN A 239 -7.84 11.74 0.72
CA GLN A 239 -6.89 12.86 0.62
C GLN A 239 -6.99 13.85 1.78
N ILE A 240 -8.09 13.85 2.53
CA ILE A 240 -8.26 14.69 3.72
C ILE A 240 -7.12 14.48 4.74
N ASN A 241 -6.56 13.28 4.78
CA ASN A 241 -5.42 12.97 5.61
C ASN A 241 -4.18 13.80 5.22
N ILE A 242 -3.96 14.04 3.93
CA ILE A 242 -2.85 14.88 3.44
C ILE A 242 -3.05 16.34 3.91
N ALA A 243 -4.26 16.85 3.83
CA ALA A 243 -4.56 18.21 4.32
C ALA A 243 -4.29 18.32 5.84
N ARG A 244 -4.70 17.31 6.61
CA ARG A 244 -4.45 17.27 8.06
C ARG A 244 -2.96 17.19 8.38
N LEU A 245 -2.20 16.33 7.69
CA LEU A 245 -0.75 16.27 7.87
C LEU A 245 -0.11 17.63 7.62
N ASN A 246 -0.50 18.34 6.55
CA ASN A 246 0.04 19.67 6.24
C ASN A 246 -0.28 20.69 7.34
N GLN A 247 -1.50 20.67 7.90
CA GLN A 247 -1.88 21.52 9.03
C GLN A 247 -1.04 21.22 10.28
N GLU A 248 -0.87 19.95 10.62
CA GLU A 248 -0.05 19.52 11.76
C GLU A 248 1.42 19.90 11.57
N TYR A 249 1.95 19.75 10.36
CA TYR A 249 3.33 20.11 10.02
C TYR A 249 3.59 21.61 10.16
N ILE A 250 2.68 22.45 9.63
CA ILE A 250 2.75 23.91 9.76
C ILE A 250 2.68 24.31 11.25
N SER A 251 1.73 23.73 11.99
CA SER A 251 1.59 24.01 13.44
C SER A 251 2.84 23.62 14.23
N SER A 252 3.45 22.48 13.90
CA SER A 252 4.70 22.02 14.50
C SER A 252 5.85 23.01 14.22
N SER A 253 6.01 23.40 12.96
CA SER A 253 7.07 24.30 12.51
C SER A 253 6.97 25.69 13.17
N LEU A 254 5.77 26.28 13.24
CA LEU A 254 5.53 27.57 13.92
C LEU A 254 5.82 27.50 15.42
N SER A 255 5.45 26.39 16.08
CA SER A 255 5.73 26.21 17.52
C SER A 255 7.23 26.09 17.82
N GLY A 256 7.98 25.42 16.93
CA GLY A 256 9.45 25.34 17.04
C GLY A 256 10.14 26.70 16.85
N PHE A 257 9.58 27.55 15.99
CA PHE A 257 10.11 28.90 15.75
C PHE A 257 9.89 29.82 16.96
N LEU A 258 8.72 29.72 17.61
CA LEU A 258 8.41 30.53 18.79
C LEU A 258 9.29 30.14 19.99
N LYS A 259 9.52 28.85 20.23
CA LYS A 259 10.40 28.38 21.31
C LYS A 259 11.86 28.77 21.15
N LYS A 260 12.35 29.02 19.93
CA LYS A 260 13.71 29.51 19.66
C LYS A 260 13.88 31.02 19.91
N LYS A 261 12.80 31.80 20.02
CA LYS A 261 12.84 33.24 20.27
C LYS A 261 12.84 33.60 21.76
N ASP A 262 12.40 32.67 22.61
CA ASP A 262 12.25 32.84 24.05
C ASP A 262 13.44 32.27 24.86
N GLY A 263 14.46 31.72 24.20
CA GLY A 263 15.71 31.21 24.76
C GLY A 263 16.92 31.87 24.15
#